data_e96844a682a817e330ddaec6f0245eb4
#
_entry.id   e96844a682a817e330ddaec6f0245eb4
#
_cell.length_a   1.000
_cell.length_b   1.000
_cell.length_c   1.000
_cell.angle_alpha   90.00
_cell.angle_beta   90.00
_cell.angle_gamma   90.00
#
_symmetry.space_group_name_H-M   'P 1'
#
loop_
_entity.id
_entity.type
_entity.pdbx_description
1 polymer ?
#
loop_
_entity_poly.entity_id
_entity_poly.type
_entity_poly.pdbx_seq_one_letter_code
_entity_poly.pdbx_strand_id
1 'polypeptide(L)'
;MKRLLVLVLAVIMMASATLSAAPARIEPELSVITPVASFVSVAALDAFKVWAKEKYGVDVKTNYTAKGTQLAVGLIREWGANPQADIVWGGETVLYDMLAADGFLIKHEVPKQLLDRIPDTMGTPKPMPLKDPKGFWVGTALEPYGIVYNEGLVTRRLRATPPKTWEDMLANPKFKGQIAQCTPDNSSSNHATYEVILQKYGWEKGWEWLSKLAAYTGQFVARSVDVPGVVAKGEYALGFAVPSYMAFENFLNGADIRFIAPPGAYVTPEPIAIIKNCKNPNAAKAFIEFLLTDEGQRLFIERGLFPVVPELRVEGPPGSTAELAVTFYGGRRSYFEGTVENTYDNALSQSRESEVNKYFRENIFAKLDALKAKY
;
A
#
# COMPACT_ATOMS: atom_id res chain seq x y z
N MET A 1 58.29 7.18 69.72
CA MET A 1 58.21 7.99 68.49
C MET A 1 57.58 7.16 67.39
N LYS A 2 56.29 7.28 67.22
CA LYS A 2 55.53 6.52 66.19
C LYS A 2 55.08 7.51 65.10
N ARG A 3 55.59 7.33 63.89
CA ARG A 3 55.18 8.11 62.74
C ARG A 3 53.85 7.61 62.22
N LEU A 4 52.84 8.47 62.20
CA LEU A 4 51.51 8.22 61.65
C LEU A 4 51.58 8.50 60.14
N LEU A 5 51.36 7.44 59.32
CA LEU A 5 51.28 7.55 57.89
C LEU A 5 49.80 7.75 57.53
N VAL A 6 49.47 8.94 57.03
CA VAL A 6 48.12 9.24 56.53
C VAL A 6 48.07 8.87 55.04
N LEU A 7 47.35 7.80 54.70
CA LEU A 7 47.05 7.42 53.33
C LEU A 7 45.84 8.25 52.83
N VAL A 8 46.09 9.17 51.91
CA VAL A 8 45.02 9.86 51.18
C VAL A 8 44.59 8.97 50.00
N LEU A 9 43.41 8.32 50.12
CA LEU A 9 42.79 7.64 49.02
C LEU A 9 42.09 8.65 48.11
N ALA A 10 42.70 8.95 46.97
CA ALA A 10 42.07 9.70 45.89
C ALA A 10 41.07 8.76 45.18
N VAL A 11 39.81 8.93 45.45
CA VAL A 11 38.70 8.28 44.67
C VAL A 11 38.60 9.06 43.36
N ILE A 12 39.15 8.52 42.30
CA ILE A 12 38.90 8.96 40.92
C ILE A 12 37.52 8.46 40.54
N MET A 13 36.49 9.31 40.65
CA MET A 13 35.23 9.09 39.97
C MET A 13 35.45 9.18 38.45
N MET A 14 35.60 8.04 37.78
CA MET A 14 35.42 7.99 36.33
C MET A 14 33.95 8.25 36.04
N ALA A 15 33.62 9.50 35.76
CA ALA A 15 32.41 9.85 35.08
C ALA A 15 32.52 9.22 33.69
N SER A 16 31.88 8.05 33.52
CA SER A 16 31.61 7.48 32.20
C SER A 16 30.66 8.43 31.46
N ALA A 17 31.22 9.44 30.80
CA ALA A 17 30.49 10.17 29.80
C ALA A 17 30.14 9.18 28.71
N THR A 18 28.89 8.69 28.72
CA THR A 18 28.32 8.07 27.55
C THR A 18 28.38 9.10 26.44
N LEU A 19 29.39 8.97 25.55
CA LEU A 19 29.38 9.68 24.29
C LEU A 19 28.06 9.26 23.59
N SER A 20 27.01 10.03 23.81
CA SER A 20 25.85 9.97 22.92
C SER A 20 26.39 10.35 21.55
N ALA A 21 26.51 9.40 20.65
CA ALA A 21 26.83 9.70 19.27
C ALA A 21 25.86 10.79 18.81
N ALA A 22 26.40 11.89 18.27
CA ALA A 22 25.55 12.94 17.71
C ALA A 22 24.57 12.27 16.74
N PRO A 23 23.28 12.62 16.80
CA PRO A 23 22.29 12.01 15.92
C PRO A 23 22.77 12.13 14.48
N ALA A 24 22.64 11.04 13.72
CA ALA A 24 23.05 11.01 12.32
C ALA A 24 22.38 12.19 11.61
N ARG A 25 23.19 12.99 10.89
CA ARG A 25 22.68 14.19 10.21
C ARG A 25 21.85 13.75 9.02
N ILE A 26 20.59 14.20 8.95
CA ILE A 26 19.72 13.98 7.78
C ILE A 26 19.70 15.23 6.89
N GLU A 27 19.39 15.08 5.62
CA GLU A 27 19.21 16.17 4.68
C GLU A 27 17.89 16.94 4.99
N PRO A 28 17.85 18.29 4.69
CA PRO A 28 16.68 19.11 4.99
C PRO A 28 15.57 19.02 3.93
N GLU A 29 15.65 18.08 3.01
CA GLU A 29 14.66 17.86 1.95
C GLU A 29 14.35 16.37 1.81
N LEU A 30 13.13 16.06 1.36
CA LEU A 30 12.68 14.71 1.00
C LEU A 30 11.66 14.80 -0.14
N SER A 31 11.88 14.03 -1.20
CA SER A 31 10.98 13.94 -2.34
C SER A 31 10.50 12.50 -2.53
N VAL A 32 9.16 12.32 -2.61
CA VAL A 32 8.51 11.00 -2.72
C VAL A 32 7.71 10.92 -4.01
N ILE A 33 7.85 9.83 -4.78
CA ILE A 33 6.95 9.45 -5.86
C ILE A 33 6.06 8.30 -5.39
N THR A 34 4.73 8.45 -5.52
CA THR A 34 3.79 7.53 -4.87
C THR A 34 2.43 7.45 -5.55
N PRO A 35 1.80 6.26 -5.65
CA PRO A 35 0.38 6.10 -5.92
C PRO A 35 -0.50 6.33 -4.69
N VAL A 36 0.10 6.31 -3.47
CA VAL A 36 -0.64 6.45 -2.20
C VAL A 36 -1.37 7.79 -2.19
N ALA A 37 -2.69 7.74 -1.95
CA ALA A 37 -3.51 8.95 -1.99
C ALA A 37 -3.03 10.00 -0.99
N SER A 38 -3.26 11.27 -1.32
CA SER A 38 -2.83 12.42 -0.50
C SER A 38 -3.36 12.37 0.94
N PHE A 39 -4.53 11.77 1.13
CA PHE A 39 -5.12 11.50 2.43
C PHE A 39 -4.17 10.77 3.40
N VAL A 40 -3.34 9.87 2.88
CA VAL A 40 -2.33 9.12 3.65
C VAL A 40 -0.94 9.77 3.50
N SER A 41 -0.49 9.99 2.25
CA SER A 41 0.88 10.40 1.99
C SER A 41 1.23 11.79 2.54
N VAL A 42 0.30 12.76 2.42
CA VAL A 42 0.52 14.10 3.00
C VAL A 42 0.54 14.05 4.52
N ALA A 43 -0.40 13.30 5.13
CA ALA A 43 -0.43 13.15 6.57
C ALA A 43 0.85 12.51 7.12
N ALA A 44 1.39 11.49 6.42
CA ALA A 44 2.65 10.84 6.81
C ALA A 44 3.85 11.78 6.66
N LEU A 45 3.91 12.56 5.58
CA LEU A 45 4.97 13.54 5.38
C LEU A 45 4.91 14.68 6.40
N ASP A 46 3.71 15.15 6.77
CA ASP A 46 3.55 16.21 7.78
C ASP A 46 3.93 15.71 9.18
N ALA A 47 3.53 14.51 9.56
CA ALA A 47 3.94 13.90 10.82
C ALA A 47 5.46 13.64 10.86
N PHE A 48 6.04 13.19 9.75
CA PHE A 48 7.49 13.03 9.64
C PHE A 48 8.27 14.33 9.86
N LYS A 49 7.79 15.48 9.38
CA LYS A 49 8.45 16.78 9.63
C LYS A 49 8.58 17.07 11.12
N VAL A 50 7.51 16.82 11.90
CA VAL A 50 7.50 16.98 13.35
C VAL A 50 8.50 16.03 14.00
N TRP A 51 8.38 14.74 13.69
CA TRP A 51 9.27 13.72 14.23
C TRP A 51 10.75 13.94 13.87
N ALA A 52 11.05 14.36 12.64
CA ALA A 52 12.41 14.66 12.22
C ALA A 52 12.99 15.89 12.96
N LYS A 53 12.16 16.90 13.21
CA LYS A 53 12.55 18.06 14.01
C LYS A 53 12.87 17.68 15.45
N GLU A 54 12.04 16.84 16.08
CA GLU A 54 12.25 16.38 17.44
C GLU A 54 13.48 15.47 17.56
N LYS A 55 13.65 14.54 16.64
CA LYS A 55 14.71 13.55 16.70
C LYS A 55 16.07 14.04 16.22
N TYR A 56 16.12 14.81 15.14
CA TYR A 56 17.35 15.24 14.46
C TYR A 56 17.60 16.74 14.54
N GLY A 57 16.63 17.55 15.01
CA GLY A 57 16.74 19.01 15.04
C GLY A 57 16.65 19.66 13.65
N VAL A 58 16.18 18.94 12.63
CA VAL A 58 16.14 19.38 11.22
C VAL A 58 14.73 19.69 10.79
N ASP A 59 14.53 20.87 10.19
CA ASP A 59 13.28 21.23 9.51
C ASP A 59 13.32 20.67 8.08
N VAL A 60 12.63 19.54 7.86
CA VAL A 60 12.62 18.86 6.56
C VAL A 60 11.51 19.45 5.68
N LYS A 61 11.88 19.88 4.48
CA LYS A 61 10.91 20.21 3.41
C LYS A 61 10.55 18.94 2.65
N THR A 62 9.27 18.66 2.52
CA THR A 62 8.80 17.47 1.83
C THR A 62 8.08 17.83 0.54
N ASN A 63 8.32 17.06 -0.51
CA ASN A 63 7.63 17.12 -1.77
C ASN A 63 7.11 15.73 -2.13
N TYR A 64 5.94 15.65 -2.77
CA TYR A 64 5.49 14.39 -3.32
C TYR A 64 4.94 14.56 -4.74
N THR A 65 5.11 13.51 -5.54
CA THR A 65 4.59 13.40 -6.90
C THR A 65 3.64 12.23 -6.97
N ALA A 66 2.33 12.53 -7.15
CA ALA A 66 1.31 11.49 -7.28
C ALA A 66 1.38 10.85 -8.66
N LYS A 67 1.73 9.56 -8.72
CA LYS A 67 1.78 8.74 -9.94
C LYS A 67 1.34 7.32 -9.61
N GLY A 68 0.61 6.67 -10.54
CA GLY A 68 0.39 5.22 -10.45
C GLY A 68 1.72 4.45 -10.45
N THR A 69 1.76 3.29 -9.80
CA THR A 69 3.03 2.57 -9.55
C THR A 69 3.76 2.22 -10.83
N GLN A 70 3.08 1.74 -11.89
CA GLN A 70 3.69 1.44 -13.18
C GLN A 70 4.34 2.67 -13.81
N LEU A 71 3.67 3.83 -13.76
CA LEU A 71 4.23 5.09 -14.25
C LEU A 71 5.42 5.55 -13.41
N ALA A 72 5.36 5.39 -12.10
CA ALA A 72 6.48 5.72 -11.21
C ALA A 72 7.72 4.86 -11.53
N VAL A 73 7.53 3.56 -11.73
CA VAL A 73 8.59 2.63 -12.14
C VAL A 73 9.19 3.01 -13.51
N GLY A 74 8.33 3.37 -14.46
CA GLY A 74 8.77 3.88 -15.79
C GLY A 74 9.64 5.12 -15.67
N LEU A 75 9.20 6.11 -14.87
CA LEU A 75 9.96 7.35 -14.61
C LEU A 75 11.29 7.07 -13.90
N ILE A 76 11.33 6.17 -12.91
CA ILE A 76 12.59 5.81 -12.22
C ILE A 76 13.61 5.24 -13.20
N ARG A 77 13.16 4.38 -14.12
CA ARG A 77 14.03 3.83 -15.19
C ARG A 77 14.50 4.92 -16.16
N GLU A 78 13.62 5.83 -16.54
CA GLU A 78 13.93 6.97 -17.43
C GLU A 78 14.93 7.93 -16.79
N TRP A 79 14.79 8.23 -15.50
CA TRP A 79 15.74 9.10 -14.76
C TRP A 79 17.14 8.50 -14.65
N GLY A 80 17.25 7.19 -14.63
CA GLY A 80 18.54 6.48 -14.58
C GLY A 80 19.43 6.95 -13.41
N ALA A 81 20.55 7.59 -13.75
CA ALA A 81 21.52 8.06 -12.76
C ALA A 81 21.11 9.37 -12.04
N ASN A 82 20.07 10.06 -12.50
CA ASN A 82 19.65 11.38 -12.01
C ASN A 82 18.19 11.39 -11.53
N PRO A 83 17.84 10.65 -10.46
CA PRO A 83 16.48 10.56 -9.97
C PRO A 83 15.90 11.90 -9.53
N GLN A 84 14.60 12.10 -9.76
CA GLN A 84 13.90 13.32 -9.36
C GLN A 84 13.10 13.11 -8.06
N ALA A 85 13.19 11.93 -7.46
CA ALA A 85 12.66 11.62 -6.15
C ALA A 85 13.65 10.77 -5.36
N ASP A 86 13.52 10.78 -4.03
CA ASP A 86 14.36 10.01 -3.11
C ASP A 86 13.75 8.64 -2.82
N ILE A 87 12.42 8.60 -2.76
CA ILE A 87 11.62 7.45 -2.37
C ILE A 87 10.59 7.12 -3.44
N VAL A 88 10.39 5.82 -3.68
CA VAL A 88 9.17 5.24 -4.25
C VAL A 88 8.41 4.53 -3.14
N TRP A 89 7.08 4.80 -3.02
CA TRP A 89 6.27 4.27 -1.92
C TRP A 89 4.89 3.85 -2.42
N GLY A 90 4.47 2.62 -2.09
CA GLY A 90 3.14 2.09 -2.34
C GLY A 90 2.98 1.29 -3.62
N GLY A 91 1.94 0.46 -3.64
CA GLY A 91 1.59 -0.40 -4.76
C GLY A 91 2.02 -1.85 -4.59
N GLU A 92 2.32 -2.54 -5.69
CA GLU A 92 2.60 -3.97 -5.73
C GLU A 92 4.09 -4.29 -5.51
N THR A 93 4.39 -5.30 -4.67
CA THR A 93 5.78 -5.70 -4.32
C THR A 93 6.60 -6.17 -5.52
N VAL A 94 5.96 -6.80 -6.50
CA VAL A 94 6.60 -7.29 -7.73
C VAL A 94 7.39 -6.20 -8.45
N LEU A 95 6.85 -4.98 -8.50
CA LEU A 95 7.51 -3.84 -9.16
C LEU A 95 8.77 -3.38 -8.40
N TYR A 96 8.79 -3.54 -7.09
CA TYR A 96 9.98 -3.25 -6.27
C TYR A 96 11.06 -4.31 -6.46
N ASP A 97 10.68 -5.58 -6.55
CA ASP A 97 11.61 -6.67 -6.86
C ASP A 97 12.26 -6.45 -8.24
N MET A 98 11.50 -6.00 -9.24
CA MET A 98 12.00 -5.63 -10.56
C MET A 98 12.98 -4.45 -10.48
N LEU A 99 12.64 -3.37 -9.79
CA LEU A 99 13.54 -2.22 -9.62
C LEU A 99 14.82 -2.59 -8.86
N ALA A 100 14.74 -3.47 -7.86
CA ALA A 100 15.90 -3.96 -7.14
C ALA A 100 16.81 -4.82 -8.05
N ALA A 101 16.22 -5.73 -8.83
CA ALA A 101 16.95 -6.57 -9.80
C ALA A 101 17.64 -5.74 -10.89
N ASP A 102 16.98 -4.70 -11.37
CA ASP A 102 17.51 -3.75 -12.37
C ASP A 102 18.55 -2.77 -11.76
N GLY A 103 18.76 -2.81 -10.44
CA GLY A 103 19.76 -1.99 -9.75
C GLY A 103 19.39 -0.52 -9.56
N PHE A 104 18.09 -0.19 -9.52
CA PHE A 104 17.56 1.16 -9.27
C PHE A 104 17.31 1.50 -7.81
N LEU A 105 17.45 0.54 -6.89
CA LEU A 105 17.22 0.74 -5.46
C LEU A 105 18.52 0.62 -4.65
N ILE A 106 18.54 1.25 -3.46
CA ILE A 106 19.56 1.02 -2.43
C ILE A 106 18.90 0.47 -1.17
N LYS A 107 19.72 -0.12 -0.27
CA LYS A 107 19.23 -0.67 0.99
C LYS A 107 18.70 0.43 1.90
N HIS A 108 17.55 0.16 2.54
CA HIS A 108 16.89 1.11 3.42
C HIS A 108 17.58 1.28 4.80
N GLU A 109 18.38 0.31 5.25
CA GLU A 109 19.12 0.33 6.51
C GLU A 109 18.28 0.69 7.75
N VAL A 110 17.01 0.30 7.75
CA VAL A 110 16.11 0.45 8.91
C VAL A 110 16.68 -0.29 10.12
N PRO A 111 16.62 0.29 11.35
CA PRO A 111 17.06 -0.36 12.55
C PRO A 111 16.46 -1.77 12.73
N LYS A 112 17.33 -2.74 13.06
CA LYS A 112 16.93 -4.15 13.16
C LYS A 112 15.75 -4.37 14.09
N GLN A 113 15.66 -3.64 15.20
CA GLN A 113 14.57 -3.76 16.16
C GLN A 113 13.19 -3.41 15.57
N LEU A 114 13.10 -2.55 14.56
CA LEU A 114 11.86 -2.24 13.85
C LEU A 114 11.54 -3.31 12.81
N LEU A 115 12.58 -3.78 12.08
CA LEU A 115 12.42 -4.85 11.09
C LEU A 115 12.00 -6.18 11.70
N ASP A 116 12.50 -6.52 12.90
CA ASP A 116 12.18 -7.76 13.61
C ASP A 116 10.70 -7.84 14.04
N ARG A 117 10.02 -6.71 14.13
CA ARG A 117 8.57 -6.65 14.41
C ARG A 117 7.72 -7.05 13.21
N ILE A 118 8.25 -6.93 12.00
CA ILE A 118 7.54 -7.25 10.77
C ILE A 118 7.82 -8.72 10.43
N PRO A 119 6.80 -9.59 10.33
CA PRO A 119 6.99 -10.95 9.84
C PRO A 119 7.62 -10.96 8.44
N ASP A 120 8.36 -12.01 8.11
CA ASP A 120 8.95 -12.11 6.76
C ASP A 120 7.87 -12.26 5.69
N THR A 121 6.79 -12.99 6.04
CA THR A 121 5.69 -13.27 5.11
C THR A 121 4.35 -13.31 5.83
N MET A 122 3.27 -13.25 5.04
CA MET A 122 1.88 -13.41 5.48
C MET A 122 1.08 -14.26 4.48
N GLY A 123 0.07 -14.97 4.99
CA GLY A 123 -0.89 -15.70 4.18
C GLY A 123 -0.47 -17.14 3.83
N THR A 124 -1.45 -17.94 3.45
CA THR A 124 -1.32 -19.36 3.05
C THR A 124 -2.29 -19.69 1.93
N PRO A 125 -2.05 -20.67 1.04
CA PRO A 125 -0.88 -21.56 0.97
C PRO A 125 0.37 -20.91 0.36
N LYS A 126 0.26 -19.75 -0.32
CA LYS A 126 1.41 -19.03 -0.88
C LYS A 126 1.75 -17.84 0.01
N PRO A 127 2.85 -17.89 0.77
CA PRO A 127 3.24 -16.79 1.65
C PRO A 127 3.65 -15.57 0.81
N MET A 128 3.03 -14.42 1.12
CA MET A 128 3.37 -13.13 0.52
C MET A 128 4.47 -12.45 1.34
N PRO A 129 5.57 -12.00 0.74
CA PRO A 129 6.62 -11.30 1.45
C PRO A 129 6.12 -9.95 1.97
N LEU A 130 6.47 -9.61 3.22
CA LEU A 130 6.20 -8.30 3.82
C LEU A 130 7.43 -7.38 3.81
N LYS A 131 8.59 -7.91 3.48
CA LYS A 131 9.86 -7.20 3.31
C LYS A 131 10.79 -7.98 2.40
N ASP A 132 11.67 -7.28 1.71
CA ASP A 132 12.74 -7.90 0.92
C ASP A 132 13.86 -8.42 1.85
N PRO A 133 14.22 -9.71 1.80
CA PRO A 133 15.30 -10.25 2.64
C PRO A 133 16.67 -9.62 2.34
N LYS A 134 16.84 -8.98 1.18
CA LYS A 134 18.06 -8.24 0.81
C LYS A 134 18.06 -6.80 1.30
N GLY A 135 16.91 -6.28 1.79
CA GLY A 135 16.74 -4.96 2.37
C GLY A 135 16.58 -3.82 1.36
N PHE A 136 16.12 -4.09 0.14
CA PHE A 136 15.84 -3.04 -0.84
C PHE A 136 14.48 -2.38 -0.64
N TRP A 137 13.50 -3.11 -0.13
CA TRP A 137 12.19 -2.58 0.22
C TRP A 137 11.63 -3.20 1.50
N VAL A 138 10.71 -2.52 2.13
CA VAL A 138 9.97 -2.97 3.31
C VAL A 138 8.52 -2.53 3.22
N GLY A 139 7.60 -3.37 3.69
CA GLY A 139 6.19 -3.03 3.83
C GLY A 139 5.98 -2.01 4.95
N THR A 140 5.09 -1.06 4.73
CA THR A 140 4.78 -0.01 5.72
C THR A 140 3.41 -0.19 6.37
N ALA A 141 2.44 -0.76 5.65
CA ALA A 141 1.09 -1.02 6.14
C ALA A 141 0.47 -2.14 5.30
N LEU A 142 -0.60 -2.77 5.80
CA LEU A 142 -1.32 -3.80 5.04
C LEU A 142 -2.60 -3.21 4.47
N GLU A 143 -2.85 -3.52 3.20
CA GLU A 143 -3.99 -3.02 2.48
C GLU A 143 -4.61 -4.07 1.55
N PRO A 144 -5.89 -4.42 1.73
CA PRO A 144 -6.60 -5.29 0.80
C PRO A 144 -7.08 -4.51 -0.43
N TYR A 145 -7.01 -5.14 -1.61
CA TYR A 145 -7.69 -4.70 -2.80
C TYR A 145 -9.03 -5.41 -2.92
N GLY A 146 -10.12 -4.66 -3.07
CA GLY A 146 -11.44 -5.24 -2.97
C GLY A 146 -12.49 -4.58 -3.85
N ILE A 147 -13.73 -4.81 -3.45
CA ILE A 147 -14.93 -4.25 -4.07
C ILE A 147 -15.42 -3.11 -3.20
N VAL A 148 -15.56 -1.91 -3.77
CA VAL A 148 -16.35 -0.84 -3.16
C VAL A 148 -17.74 -0.84 -3.79
N TYR A 149 -18.78 -0.59 -3.01
CA TYR A 149 -20.12 -0.44 -3.54
C TYR A 149 -20.91 0.68 -2.87
N ASN A 150 -21.78 1.32 -3.65
CA ASN A 150 -22.72 2.30 -3.13
C ASN A 150 -23.93 1.57 -2.57
N GLU A 151 -24.13 1.64 -1.24
CA GLU A 151 -25.19 0.91 -0.53
C GLU A 151 -26.58 1.27 -1.06
N GLY A 152 -26.86 2.58 -1.19
CA GLY A 152 -28.15 3.06 -1.67
C GLY A 152 -28.44 2.67 -3.12
N LEU A 153 -27.44 2.78 -3.99
CA LEU A 153 -27.60 2.42 -5.40
C LEU A 153 -27.81 0.92 -5.57
N VAL A 154 -27.00 0.08 -4.88
CA VAL A 154 -27.14 -1.39 -4.97
C VAL A 154 -28.46 -1.87 -4.38
N THR A 155 -28.75 -1.52 -3.11
CA THR A 155 -29.86 -2.12 -2.38
C THR A 155 -31.22 -1.50 -2.70
N ARG A 156 -31.29 -0.16 -2.75
CA ARG A 156 -32.56 0.57 -2.93
C ARG A 156 -32.91 0.77 -4.40
N ARG A 157 -31.97 1.27 -5.23
CA ARG A 157 -32.28 1.58 -6.65
C ARG A 157 -32.25 0.35 -7.54
N LEU A 158 -31.15 -0.42 -7.50
CA LEU A 158 -31.04 -1.65 -8.30
C LEU A 158 -31.79 -2.84 -7.69
N ARG A 159 -32.14 -2.76 -6.39
CA ARG A 159 -32.73 -3.88 -5.65
C ARG A 159 -31.92 -5.16 -5.83
N ALA A 160 -30.62 -5.05 -5.66
CA ALA A 160 -29.66 -6.13 -5.78
C ALA A 160 -29.06 -6.44 -4.41
N THR A 161 -28.57 -7.66 -4.24
CA THR A 161 -27.76 -8.05 -3.09
C THR A 161 -26.32 -7.56 -3.32
N PRO A 162 -25.69 -6.90 -2.32
CA PRO A 162 -24.28 -6.55 -2.42
C PRO A 162 -23.40 -7.77 -2.69
N PRO A 163 -22.36 -7.64 -3.57
CA PRO A 163 -21.45 -8.74 -3.85
C PRO A 163 -20.62 -9.07 -2.63
N LYS A 164 -20.29 -10.35 -2.41
CA LYS A 164 -19.37 -10.83 -1.37
C LYS A 164 -18.12 -11.46 -1.96
N THR A 165 -18.18 -11.85 -3.22
CA THR A 165 -17.11 -12.48 -3.99
C THR A 165 -16.91 -11.75 -5.32
N TRP A 166 -15.81 -12.04 -5.99
CA TRP A 166 -15.58 -11.53 -7.35
C TRP A 166 -16.65 -12.02 -8.32
N GLU A 167 -17.09 -13.29 -8.16
CA GLU A 167 -18.10 -13.93 -8.98
C GLU A 167 -19.46 -13.23 -8.89
N ASP A 168 -19.83 -12.77 -7.69
CA ASP A 168 -21.12 -12.09 -7.45
C ASP A 168 -21.26 -10.81 -8.29
N MET A 169 -20.13 -10.14 -8.62
CA MET A 169 -20.15 -8.94 -9.47
C MET A 169 -20.69 -9.25 -10.87
N LEU A 170 -20.46 -10.45 -11.38
CA LEU A 170 -20.84 -10.87 -12.75
C LEU A 170 -22.02 -11.83 -12.78
N ALA A 171 -22.44 -12.38 -11.63
CA ALA A 171 -23.60 -13.25 -11.52
C ALA A 171 -24.92 -12.47 -11.63
N ASN A 172 -24.93 -11.21 -11.20
CA ASN A 172 -26.14 -10.39 -11.23
C ASN A 172 -26.15 -9.45 -12.46
N PRO A 173 -27.08 -9.65 -13.42
CA PRO A 173 -27.14 -8.84 -14.64
C PRO A 173 -27.45 -7.37 -14.39
N LYS A 174 -27.97 -7.00 -13.21
CA LYS A 174 -28.21 -5.60 -12.81
C LYS A 174 -26.92 -4.79 -12.66
N PHE A 175 -25.77 -5.46 -12.54
CA PHE A 175 -24.48 -4.81 -12.48
C PHE A 175 -23.85 -4.55 -13.85
N LYS A 176 -24.48 -5.01 -14.96
CA LYS A 176 -23.99 -4.70 -16.31
C LYS A 176 -23.99 -3.19 -16.54
N GLY A 177 -22.83 -2.63 -16.91
CA GLY A 177 -22.62 -1.19 -17.07
C GLY A 177 -22.54 -0.40 -15.75
N GLN A 178 -22.55 -1.07 -14.59
CA GLN A 178 -22.56 -0.46 -13.27
C GLN A 178 -21.24 -0.62 -12.49
N ILE A 179 -20.19 -1.05 -13.17
CA ILE A 179 -18.85 -1.24 -12.57
C ILE A 179 -17.91 -0.15 -13.05
N ALA A 180 -17.17 0.46 -12.13
CA ALA A 180 -16.03 1.32 -12.43
C ALA A 180 -14.73 0.60 -12.07
N GLN A 181 -13.70 0.74 -12.88
CA GLN A 181 -12.35 0.23 -12.61
C GLN A 181 -11.27 1.03 -13.33
N CYS A 182 -10.01 0.85 -12.94
CA CYS A 182 -8.85 1.30 -13.71
C CYS A 182 -8.39 0.18 -14.65
N THR A 183 -7.44 0.47 -15.53
CA THR A 183 -6.81 -0.56 -16.37
C THR A 183 -5.59 -1.15 -15.67
N PRO A 184 -5.24 -2.44 -15.90
CA PRO A 184 -4.12 -3.09 -15.20
C PRO A 184 -2.74 -2.48 -15.54
N ASP A 185 -2.58 -1.86 -16.69
CA ASP A 185 -1.35 -1.18 -17.11
C ASP A 185 -1.20 0.24 -16.56
N ASN A 186 -2.26 0.81 -15.95
CA ASN A 186 -2.20 2.10 -15.26
C ASN A 186 -2.28 1.98 -13.73
N SER A 187 -2.62 0.80 -13.22
CA SER A 187 -2.88 0.59 -11.79
C SER A 187 -2.37 -0.76 -11.31
N SER A 188 -1.44 -0.74 -10.34
CA SER A 188 -0.93 -1.97 -9.71
C SER A 188 -2.04 -2.74 -8.98
N SER A 189 -3.00 -2.08 -8.36
CA SER A 189 -4.12 -2.77 -7.69
C SER A 189 -5.01 -3.52 -8.70
N ASN A 190 -5.25 -2.93 -9.87
CA ASN A 190 -5.97 -3.63 -10.94
C ASN A 190 -5.12 -4.77 -11.50
N HIS A 191 -3.81 -4.54 -11.75
CA HIS A 191 -2.92 -5.60 -12.22
C HIS A 191 -2.87 -6.79 -11.26
N ALA A 192 -2.63 -6.56 -9.97
CA ALA A 192 -2.61 -7.61 -8.96
C ALA A 192 -3.95 -8.36 -8.88
N THR A 193 -5.08 -7.65 -8.96
CA THR A 193 -6.40 -8.32 -8.92
C THR A 193 -6.68 -9.09 -10.21
N TYR A 194 -6.24 -8.62 -11.37
CA TYR A 194 -6.27 -9.39 -12.62
C TYR A 194 -5.46 -10.67 -12.48
N GLU A 195 -4.27 -10.60 -11.90
CA GLU A 195 -3.44 -11.76 -11.61
C GLU A 195 -4.09 -12.74 -10.64
N VAL A 196 -4.76 -12.24 -9.57
CA VAL A 196 -5.56 -13.10 -8.67
C VAL A 196 -6.59 -13.93 -9.47
N ILE A 197 -7.31 -13.30 -10.38
CA ILE A 197 -8.31 -13.95 -11.22
C ILE A 197 -7.65 -14.95 -12.20
N LEU A 198 -6.56 -14.55 -12.87
CA LEU A 198 -5.83 -15.40 -13.80
C LEU A 198 -5.19 -16.61 -13.11
N GLN A 199 -4.67 -16.43 -11.90
CA GLN A 199 -4.06 -17.51 -11.13
C GLN A 199 -5.12 -18.45 -10.53
N LYS A 200 -6.29 -17.93 -10.17
CA LYS A 200 -7.41 -18.72 -9.66
C LYS A 200 -8.04 -19.63 -10.73
N TYR A 201 -8.27 -19.09 -11.92
CA TYR A 201 -9.02 -19.82 -12.99
C TYR A 201 -8.12 -20.38 -14.09
N GLY A 202 -6.85 -20.04 -14.12
CA GLY A 202 -5.94 -20.29 -15.23
C GLY A 202 -6.09 -19.24 -16.34
N TRP A 203 -5.12 -19.23 -17.27
CA TRP A 203 -4.99 -18.19 -18.30
C TRP A 203 -6.25 -18.02 -19.15
N GLU A 204 -6.77 -19.10 -19.74
CA GLU A 204 -7.91 -19.03 -20.66
C GLU A 204 -9.21 -18.61 -19.95
N LYS A 205 -9.58 -19.34 -18.89
CA LYS A 205 -10.83 -19.05 -18.15
C LYS A 205 -10.76 -17.73 -17.38
N GLY A 206 -9.58 -17.37 -16.90
CA GLY A 206 -9.36 -16.09 -16.24
C GLY A 206 -9.59 -14.92 -17.21
N TRP A 207 -9.06 -15.01 -18.43
CA TRP A 207 -9.31 -14.00 -19.45
C TRP A 207 -10.76 -13.99 -19.96
N GLU A 208 -11.44 -15.12 -19.98
CA GLU A 208 -12.89 -15.17 -20.26
C GLU A 208 -13.65 -14.41 -19.18
N TRP A 209 -13.34 -14.65 -17.91
CA TRP A 209 -13.94 -13.94 -16.78
C TRP A 209 -13.66 -12.42 -16.83
N LEU A 210 -12.41 -12.02 -17.08
CA LEU A 210 -11.99 -10.63 -17.20
C LEU A 210 -12.61 -9.94 -18.42
N SER A 211 -12.84 -10.67 -19.52
CA SER A 211 -13.59 -10.18 -20.69
C SER A 211 -15.04 -9.84 -20.34
N LYS A 212 -15.69 -10.71 -19.55
CA LYS A 212 -17.04 -10.45 -19.04
C LYS A 212 -17.05 -9.28 -18.06
N LEU A 213 -16.06 -9.17 -17.17
CA LEU A 213 -15.88 -8.00 -16.30
C LEU A 213 -15.78 -6.70 -17.12
N ALA A 214 -14.96 -6.69 -18.15
CA ALA A 214 -14.82 -5.54 -19.03
C ALA A 214 -16.13 -5.16 -19.73
N ALA A 215 -16.91 -6.15 -20.17
CA ALA A 215 -18.26 -5.93 -20.74
C ALA A 215 -19.25 -5.34 -19.73
N TYR A 216 -19.14 -5.70 -18.44
CA TYR A 216 -19.94 -5.15 -17.35
C TYR A 216 -19.44 -3.78 -16.86
N THR A 217 -18.23 -3.37 -17.27
CA THR A 217 -17.63 -2.10 -16.89
C THR A 217 -18.31 -0.95 -17.63
N GLY A 218 -18.89 -0.04 -16.87
CA GLY A 218 -19.46 1.22 -17.38
C GLY A 218 -18.36 2.24 -17.67
N GLN A 219 -17.33 2.32 -16.80
CA GLN A 219 -16.24 3.27 -16.96
C GLN A 219 -14.88 2.67 -16.55
N PHE A 220 -13.88 2.90 -17.41
CA PHE A 220 -12.47 2.79 -17.05
C PHE A 220 -11.97 4.19 -16.68
N VAL A 221 -11.62 4.39 -15.42
CA VAL A 221 -11.05 5.66 -14.93
C VAL A 221 -9.54 5.70 -15.15
N ALA A 222 -8.94 6.89 -15.08
CA ALA A 222 -7.51 7.06 -15.34
C ALA A 222 -6.62 6.47 -14.22
N ARG A 223 -7.08 6.54 -12.96
CA ARG A 223 -6.33 6.07 -11.79
C ARG A 223 -7.26 5.32 -10.82
N SER A 224 -6.73 4.33 -10.10
CA SER A 224 -7.53 3.59 -9.10
C SER A 224 -8.12 4.48 -7.99
N VAL A 225 -7.43 5.56 -7.63
CA VAL A 225 -7.93 6.52 -6.62
C VAL A 225 -9.22 7.22 -7.05
N ASP A 226 -9.53 7.26 -8.34
CA ASP A 226 -10.74 7.90 -8.86
C ASP A 226 -11.98 6.97 -8.78
N VAL A 227 -11.77 5.63 -8.65
CA VAL A 227 -12.86 4.64 -8.61
C VAL A 227 -13.82 4.84 -7.43
N PRO A 228 -13.35 4.96 -6.16
CA PRO A 228 -14.26 5.18 -5.04
C PRO A 228 -15.07 6.48 -5.17
N GLY A 229 -14.50 7.51 -5.79
CA GLY A 229 -15.17 8.81 -5.98
C GLY A 229 -16.39 8.70 -6.88
N VAL A 230 -16.31 8.01 -8.03
CA VAL A 230 -17.46 7.82 -8.93
C VAL A 230 -18.53 6.89 -8.33
N VAL A 231 -18.11 5.91 -7.51
CA VAL A 231 -19.04 5.05 -6.76
C VAL A 231 -19.72 5.84 -5.63
N ALA A 232 -18.97 6.66 -4.90
CA ALA A 232 -19.48 7.51 -3.83
C ALA A 232 -20.56 8.50 -4.33
N LYS A 233 -20.37 9.06 -5.51
CA LYS A 233 -21.36 9.95 -6.18
C LYS A 233 -22.58 9.19 -6.72
N GLY A 234 -22.57 7.85 -6.71
CA GLY A 234 -23.66 7.03 -7.27
C GLY A 234 -23.71 7.01 -8.80
N GLU A 235 -22.62 7.37 -9.47
CA GLU A 235 -22.48 7.25 -10.93
C GLU A 235 -22.42 5.78 -11.34
N TYR A 236 -21.74 4.94 -10.51
CA TYR A 236 -21.63 3.48 -10.65
C TYR A 236 -21.94 2.79 -9.34
N ALA A 237 -22.50 1.59 -9.44
CA ALA A 237 -22.88 0.80 -8.27
C ALA A 237 -21.69 0.15 -7.59
N LEU A 238 -20.70 -0.30 -8.35
CA LEU A 238 -19.55 -1.07 -7.90
C LEU A 238 -18.25 -0.47 -8.41
N GLY A 239 -17.18 -0.60 -7.60
CA GLY A 239 -15.81 -0.40 -8.01
C GLY A 239 -15.01 -1.70 -7.84
N PHE A 240 -14.20 -2.03 -8.82
CA PHE A 240 -13.37 -3.24 -8.85
C PHE A 240 -11.90 -2.91 -8.55
N ALA A 241 -11.24 -3.80 -7.80
CA ALA A 241 -9.81 -3.71 -7.47
C ALA A 241 -9.42 -2.41 -6.75
N VAL A 242 -10.29 -1.95 -5.85
CA VAL A 242 -10.09 -0.69 -5.13
C VAL A 242 -9.21 -0.93 -3.90
N PRO A 243 -8.14 -0.15 -3.72
CA PRO A 243 -7.43 -0.06 -2.46
C PRO A 243 -8.35 0.42 -1.34
N SER A 244 -8.37 -0.32 -0.22
CA SER A 244 -9.38 -0.17 0.81
C SER A 244 -9.44 1.22 1.45
N TYR A 245 -8.29 1.83 1.73
CA TYR A 245 -8.21 3.15 2.35
C TYR A 245 -8.75 4.28 1.46
N MET A 246 -8.68 4.10 0.12
CA MET A 246 -9.25 5.08 -0.82
C MET A 246 -10.78 5.11 -0.74
N ALA A 247 -11.40 3.95 -0.49
CA ALA A 247 -12.83 3.87 -0.21
C ALA A 247 -13.14 4.41 1.20
N PHE A 248 -12.29 4.13 2.19
CA PHE A 248 -12.47 4.61 3.54
C PHE A 248 -12.45 6.15 3.64
N GLU A 249 -11.58 6.83 2.91
CA GLU A 249 -11.57 8.29 2.81
C GLU A 249 -12.94 8.85 2.37
N ASN A 250 -13.54 8.26 1.33
CA ASN A 250 -14.87 8.65 0.87
C ASN A 250 -15.97 8.36 1.89
N PHE A 251 -15.87 7.23 2.62
CA PHE A 251 -16.77 6.89 3.71
C PHE A 251 -16.68 7.91 4.86
N LEU A 252 -15.49 8.32 5.27
CA LEU A 252 -15.29 9.36 6.28
C LEU A 252 -15.89 10.72 5.87
N ASN A 253 -15.91 11.00 4.57
CA ASN A 253 -16.54 12.20 4.02
C ASN A 253 -18.07 12.07 3.86
N GLY A 254 -18.68 11.02 4.47
CA GLY A 254 -20.14 10.83 4.54
C GLY A 254 -20.75 10.11 3.33
N ALA A 255 -19.95 9.53 2.42
CA ALA A 255 -20.48 8.77 1.30
C ALA A 255 -21.12 7.45 1.79
N ASP A 256 -22.29 7.09 1.20
CA ASP A 256 -22.99 5.83 1.49
C ASP A 256 -22.36 4.65 0.73
N ILE A 257 -21.08 4.41 1.01
CA ILE A 257 -20.32 3.31 0.42
C ILE A 257 -19.87 2.29 1.44
N ARG A 258 -19.63 1.07 0.98
CA ARG A 258 -19.10 -0.05 1.77
C ARG A 258 -17.97 -0.70 1.01
N PHE A 259 -17.12 -1.41 1.74
CA PHE A 259 -15.97 -2.12 1.19
C PHE A 259 -16.05 -3.60 1.55
N ILE A 260 -15.65 -4.44 0.61
CA ILE A 260 -15.51 -5.88 0.80
C ILE A 260 -14.16 -6.31 0.25
N ALA A 261 -13.39 -7.04 1.07
CA ALA A 261 -12.27 -7.84 0.62
C ALA A 261 -12.79 -9.26 0.31
N PRO A 262 -12.97 -9.66 -0.95
CA PRO A 262 -13.41 -11.00 -1.30
C PRO A 262 -12.41 -12.07 -0.81
N PRO A 263 -12.84 -13.32 -0.61
CA PRO A 263 -11.90 -14.42 -0.33
C PRO A 263 -10.79 -14.49 -1.38
N GLY A 264 -9.54 -14.63 -0.94
CA GLY A 264 -8.37 -14.61 -1.81
C GLY A 264 -8.02 -13.24 -2.43
N ALA A 265 -8.58 -12.16 -1.91
CA ALA A 265 -8.19 -10.81 -2.32
C ALA A 265 -6.71 -10.57 -2.02
N TYR A 266 -6.02 -9.90 -2.94
CA TYR A 266 -4.63 -9.50 -2.72
C TYR A 266 -4.54 -8.47 -1.59
N VAL A 267 -3.58 -8.67 -0.69
CA VAL A 267 -3.28 -7.74 0.40
C VAL A 267 -1.86 -7.25 0.22
N THR A 268 -1.66 -6.01 -0.22
CA THR A 268 -0.31 -5.45 -0.36
C THR A 268 0.25 -5.01 1.00
N PRO A 269 1.58 -5.14 1.23
CA PRO A 269 2.23 -4.55 2.39
C PRO A 269 2.59 -3.06 2.21
N GLU A 270 2.07 -2.37 1.18
CA GLU A 270 2.43 -0.98 0.84
C GLU A 270 3.95 -0.75 0.88
N PRO A 271 4.70 -1.36 -0.05
CA PRO A 271 6.16 -1.35 -0.04
C PRO A 271 6.72 0.07 -0.21
N ILE A 272 7.86 0.32 0.44
CA ILE A 272 8.63 1.56 0.32
C ILE A 272 10.09 1.24 0.04
N ALA A 273 10.74 2.03 -0.82
CA ALA A 273 12.14 1.85 -1.19
C ALA A 273 12.83 3.18 -1.47
N ILE A 274 14.16 3.18 -1.30
CA ILE A 274 15.03 4.32 -1.59
C ILE A 274 15.60 4.17 -3.00
N ILE A 275 15.40 5.20 -3.81
CA ILE A 275 15.88 5.22 -5.19
C ILE A 275 17.40 5.45 -5.18
N LYS A 276 18.12 4.66 -5.98
CA LYS A 276 19.57 4.78 -6.11
C LYS A 276 19.97 6.15 -6.67
N ASN A 277 21.06 6.70 -6.15
CA ASN A 277 21.57 8.04 -6.48
C ASN A 277 20.62 9.20 -6.11
N CYS A 278 19.63 8.97 -5.26
CA CYS A 278 18.78 10.04 -4.75
C CYS A 278 19.59 11.10 -4.01
N LYS A 279 19.05 12.32 -3.92
CA LYS A 279 19.75 13.47 -3.32
C LYS A 279 19.76 13.42 -1.80
N ASN A 280 18.74 12.81 -1.18
CA ASN A 280 18.49 12.89 0.25
C ASN A 280 18.37 11.49 0.90
N PRO A 281 19.42 10.63 0.79
CA PRO A 281 19.34 9.24 1.23
C PRO A 281 19.16 9.07 2.75
N ASN A 282 19.69 9.98 3.58
CA ASN A 282 19.52 9.87 5.04
C ASN A 282 18.13 10.35 5.47
N ALA A 283 17.56 11.38 4.85
CA ALA A 283 16.18 11.78 5.07
C ALA A 283 15.21 10.66 4.59
N ALA A 284 15.52 9.98 3.49
CA ALA A 284 14.76 8.83 3.00
C ALA A 284 14.79 7.66 4.01
N LYS A 285 15.97 7.30 4.56
CA LYS A 285 16.09 6.28 5.60
C LYS A 285 15.30 6.67 6.86
N ALA A 286 15.40 7.92 7.30
CA ALA A 286 14.71 8.44 8.46
C ALA A 286 13.17 8.40 8.27
N PHE A 287 12.68 8.68 7.05
CA PHE A 287 11.25 8.59 6.76
C PHE A 287 10.74 7.16 6.82
N ILE A 288 11.48 6.19 6.26
CA ILE A 288 11.12 4.77 6.37
C ILE A 288 11.14 4.33 7.84
N GLU A 289 12.16 4.74 8.61
CA GLU A 289 12.23 4.46 10.04
C GLU A 289 11.01 5.01 10.77
N PHE A 290 10.62 6.27 10.52
CA PHE A 290 9.43 6.90 11.12
C PHE A 290 8.16 6.10 10.84
N LEU A 291 7.91 5.71 9.60
CA LEU A 291 6.71 4.95 9.22
C LEU A 291 6.59 3.61 9.96
N LEU A 292 7.71 3.01 10.39
CA LEU A 292 7.75 1.75 11.12
C LEU A 292 7.74 1.90 12.64
N THR A 293 7.79 3.13 13.18
CA THR A 293 7.56 3.39 14.60
C THR A 293 6.10 3.20 14.96
N ASP A 294 5.78 3.10 16.26
CA ASP A 294 4.38 3.04 16.72
C ASP A 294 3.58 4.27 16.29
N GLU A 295 4.20 5.44 16.26
CA GLU A 295 3.57 6.68 15.81
C GLU A 295 3.19 6.60 14.32
N GLY A 296 4.12 6.17 13.46
CA GLY A 296 3.86 5.97 12.04
C GLY A 296 2.80 4.90 11.79
N GLN A 297 2.82 3.80 12.53
CA GLN A 297 1.83 2.72 12.40
C GLN A 297 0.43 3.16 12.88
N ARG A 298 0.32 3.97 13.94
CA ARG A 298 -0.97 4.53 14.40
C ARG A 298 -1.54 5.52 13.38
N LEU A 299 -0.70 6.30 12.71
CA LEU A 299 -1.15 7.17 11.62
C LEU A 299 -1.82 6.36 10.50
N PHE A 300 -1.28 5.20 10.13
CA PHE A 300 -1.92 4.32 9.14
C PHE A 300 -3.28 3.83 9.60
N ILE A 301 -3.43 3.44 10.88
CA ILE A 301 -4.73 3.05 11.45
C ILE A 301 -5.76 4.18 11.29
N GLU A 302 -5.38 5.42 11.58
CA GLU A 302 -6.26 6.58 11.44
C GLU A 302 -6.61 6.91 9.99
N ARG A 303 -5.88 6.36 9.05
CA ARG A 303 -6.11 6.50 7.61
C ARG A 303 -6.75 5.26 6.96
N GLY A 304 -7.17 4.29 7.76
CA GLY A 304 -7.87 3.09 7.29
C GLY A 304 -6.96 2.03 6.67
N LEU A 305 -5.66 2.06 6.98
CA LEU A 305 -4.76 0.95 6.67
C LEU A 305 -4.52 0.11 7.91
N PHE A 306 -4.14 -1.15 7.70
CA PHE A 306 -3.81 -2.04 8.80
C PHE A 306 -2.32 -1.99 9.10
N PRO A 307 -1.91 -2.05 10.38
CA PRO A 307 -0.49 -2.11 10.74
C PRO A 307 0.21 -3.30 10.09
N VAL A 308 1.47 -3.11 9.69
CA VAL A 308 2.33 -4.21 9.22
C VAL A 308 2.99 -4.97 10.38
N VAL A 309 2.83 -4.48 11.60
CA VAL A 309 3.34 -5.09 12.84
C VAL A 309 2.20 -5.79 13.60
N PRO A 310 2.31 -7.10 13.88
CA PRO A 310 1.21 -7.92 14.42
C PRO A 310 0.67 -7.48 15.78
N GLU A 311 1.51 -6.87 16.62
CA GLU A 311 1.15 -6.42 17.96
C GLU A 311 0.27 -5.16 17.98
N LEU A 312 0.18 -4.44 16.85
CA LEU A 312 -0.73 -3.31 16.71
C LEU A 312 -2.00 -3.74 15.98
N ARG A 313 -3.12 -3.21 16.46
CA ARG A 313 -4.46 -3.50 15.92
C ARG A 313 -5.18 -2.20 15.58
N VAL A 314 -6.13 -2.30 14.64
CA VAL A 314 -7.06 -1.20 14.39
C VAL A 314 -8.01 -1.10 15.57
N GLU A 315 -7.76 -0.17 16.45
CA GLU A 315 -8.55 0.10 17.66
C GLU A 315 -8.43 1.56 18.08
N GLY A 316 -9.49 2.07 18.68
CA GLY A 316 -9.54 3.43 19.20
C GLY A 316 -10.79 3.68 20.04
N PRO A 317 -10.87 4.83 20.70
CA PRO A 317 -12.05 5.21 21.47
C PRO A 317 -13.32 5.25 20.62
N PRO A 318 -14.51 5.12 21.25
CA PRO A 318 -15.79 5.30 20.56
C PRO A 318 -15.86 6.62 19.78
N GLY A 319 -16.26 6.55 18.51
CA GLY A 319 -16.33 7.68 17.58
C GLY A 319 -15.01 8.10 16.94
N SER A 320 -13.89 7.43 17.25
CA SER A 320 -12.61 7.68 16.57
C SER A 320 -12.60 7.14 15.15
N THR A 321 -11.69 7.67 14.32
CA THR A 321 -11.47 7.17 12.95
C THR A 321 -11.11 5.68 12.94
N ALA A 322 -10.34 5.21 13.92
CA ALA A 322 -10.00 3.81 14.06
C ALA A 322 -11.24 2.92 14.34
N GLU A 323 -12.19 3.34 15.17
CA GLU A 323 -13.44 2.60 15.39
C GLU A 323 -14.30 2.59 14.11
N LEU A 324 -14.39 3.72 13.42
CA LEU A 324 -15.07 3.80 12.12
C LEU A 324 -14.43 2.86 11.09
N ALA A 325 -13.10 2.72 11.08
CA ALA A 325 -12.39 1.78 10.22
C ALA A 325 -12.78 0.33 10.55
N VAL A 326 -12.84 -0.06 11.83
CA VAL A 326 -13.31 -1.41 12.23
C VAL A 326 -14.71 -1.68 11.69
N THR A 327 -15.62 -0.72 11.83
CA THR A 327 -17.00 -0.83 11.29
C THR A 327 -17.00 -0.97 9.78
N PHE A 328 -16.23 -0.13 9.08
CA PHE A 328 -16.12 -0.14 7.63
C PHE A 328 -15.57 -1.46 7.07
N TYR A 329 -14.65 -2.10 7.80
CA TYR A 329 -14.03 -3.38 7.44
C TYR A 329 -14.76 -4.60 8.04
N GLY A 330 -16.02 -4.48 8.45
CA GLY A 330 -16.82 -5.58 8.94
C GLY A 330 -16.31 -6.25 10.21
N GLY A 331 -15.66 -5.48 11.09
CA GLY A 331 -15.13 -5.95 12.37
C GLY A 331 -13.66 -6.38 12.33
N ARG A 332 -12.98 -6.37 11.17
CA ARG A 332 -11.57 -6.75 11.07
C ARG A 332 -10.68 -5.72 11.78
N ARG A 333 -9.79 -6.20 12.63
CA ARG A 333 -8.84 -5.36 13.40
C ARG A 333 -7.39 -5.62 13.02
N SER A 334 -7.09 -6.77 12.44
CA SER A 334 -5.73 -7.15 12.02
C SER A 334 -5.78 -8.17 10.88
N TYR A 335 -4.76 -8.21 10.05
CA TYR A 335 -4.52 -9.28 9.07
C TYR A 335 -3.65 -10.40 9.63
N PHE A 336 -3.16 -10.27 10.87
CA PHE A 336 -2.42 -11.32 11.56
C PHE A 336 -3.31 -12.18 12.46
N GLU A 337 -4.62 -11.89 12.52
CA GLU A 337 -5.60 -12.70 13.24
C GLU A 337 -6.31 -13.64 12.29
N GLY A 338 -6.27 -14.94 12.64
CA GLY A 338 -6.83 -16.01 11.83
C GLY A 338 -5.97 -16.33 10.59
N THR A 339 -6.57 -17.05 9.64
CA THR A 339 -5.90 -17.42 8.39
C THR A 339 -6.20 -16.39 7.31
N VAL A 340 -5.16 -15.84 6.70
CA VAL A 340 -5.28 -15.04 5.48
C VAL A 340 -5.08 -15.98 4.30
N GLU A 341 -6.14 -16.17 3.51
CA GLU A 341 -6.03 -16.90 2.25
C GLU A 341 -5.24 -16.06 1.25
N ASN A 342 -4.11 -16.57 0.83
CA ASN A 342 -3.32 -15.99 -0.25
C ASN A 342 -2.91 -17.08 -1.24
N THR A 343 -3.43 -17.00 -2.43
CA THR A 343 -3.09 -17.90 -3.55
C THR A 343 -2.22 -17.21 -4.59
N TYR A 344 -1.92 -15.94 -4.39
CA TYR A 344 -1.14 -15.12 -5.33
C TYR A 344 0.33 -15.52 -5.35
N ASP A 345 0.82 -15.79 -6.55
CA ASP A 345 2.21 -16.14 -6.83
C ASP A 345 2.94 -14.92 -7.40
N ASN A 346 3.77 -14.29 -6.56
CA ASN A 346 4.54 -13.11 -6.95
C ASN A 346 5.49 -13.41 -8.11
N ALA A 347 6.17 -14.57 -8.10
CA ALA A 347 7.12 -14.92 -9.15
C ALA A 347 6.43 -15.12 -10.51
N LEU A 348 5.26 -15.74 -10.51
CA LEU A 348 4.46 -15.90 -11.73
C LEU A 348 3.97 -14.55 -12.24
N SER A 349 3.44 -13.68 -11.36
CA SER A 349 3.02 -12.32 -11.73
C SER A 349 4.17 -11.51 -12.34
N GLN A 350 5.33 -11.52 -11.68
CA GLN A 350 6.54 -10.85 -12.17
C GLN A 350 6.94 -11.34 -13.56
N SER A 351 6.90 -12.66 -13.79
CA SER A 351 7.35 -13.25 -15.07
C SER A 351 6.50 -12.88 -16.27
N ARG A 352 5.23 -12.46 -16.05
CA ARG A 352 4.26 -12.18 -17.12
C ARG A 352 3.58 -10.82 -17.02
N GLU A 353 4.09 -9.89 -16.19
CA GLU A 353 3.54 -8.56 -16.02
C GLU A 353 3.29 -7.84 -17.34
N SER A 354 4.29 -7.77 -18.21
CA SER A 354 4.17 -7.16 -19.54
C SER A 354 3.21 -7.91 -20.46
N GLU A 355 3.13 -9.25 -20.36
CA GLU A 355 2.21 -10.07 -21.15
C GLU A 355 0.75 -9.80 -20.77
N VAL A 356 0.44 -9.74 -19.48
CA VAL A 356 -0.90 -9.40 -18.96
C VAL A 356 -1.35 -8.03 -19.46
N ASN A 357 -0.50 -7.03 -19.31
CA ASN A 357 -0.80 -5.67 -19.76
C ASN A 357 -1.02 -5.57 -21.27
N LYS A 358 -0.17 -6.24 -22.06
CA LYS A 358 -0.31 -6.31 -23.52
C LYS A 358 -1.59 -7.04 -23.92
N TYR A 359 -1.86 -8.22 -23.32
CA TYR A 359 -3.06 -8.99 -23.62
C TYR A 359 -4.33 -8.18 -23.34
N PHE A 360 -4.36 -7.49 -22.19
CA PHE A 360 -5.47 -6.59 -21.85
C PHE A 360 -5.71 -5.54 -22.93
N ARG A 361 -4.67 -4.83 -23.38
CA ARG A 361 -4.78 -3.79 -24.40
C ARG A 361 -5.31 -4.32 -25.73
N GLU A 362 -4.73 -5.42 -26.21
CA GLU A 362 -5.01 -5.96 -27.56
C GLU A 362 -6.33 -6.76 -27.62
N ASN A 363 -6.67 -7.48 -26.54
CA ASN A 363 -7.77 -8.45 -26.57
C ASN A 363 -9.00 -8.04 -25.75
N ILE A 364 -8.84 -7.11 -24.81
CA ILE A 364 -9.94 -6.62 -23.98
C ILE A 364 -10.28 -5.17 -24.36
N PHE A 365 -9.35 -4.25 -24.16
CA PHE A 365 -9.63 -2.83 -24.30
C PHE A 365 -9.92 -2.43 -25.76
N ALA A 366 -9.12 -2.91 -26.70
CA ALA A 366 -9.33 -2.66 -28.14
C ALA A 366 -10.62 -3.31 -28.68
N LYS A 367 -11.19 -4.31 -27.98
CA LYS A 367 -12.38 -5.07 -28.42
C LYS A 367 -13.61 -4.80 -27.51
N LEU A 368 -13.58 -3.73 -26.72
CA LEU A 368 -14.56 -3.48 -25.65
C LEU A 368 -16.01 -3.46 -26.17
N ASP A 369 -16.26 -2.82 -27.31
CA ASP A 369 -17.61 -2.75 -27.90
C ASP A 369 -18.13 -4.13 -28.31
N ALA A 370 -17.27 -4.95 -28.90
CA ALA A 370 -17.64 -6.33 -29.25
C ALA A 370 -17.91 -7.18 -27.99
N LEU A 371 -17.14 -7.00 -26.91
CA LEU A 371 -17.36 -7.67 -25.65
C LEU A 371 -18.69 -7.23 -24.99
N LYS A 372 -19.01 -5.93 -25.01
CA LYS A 372 -20.29 -5.41 -24.53
C LYS A 372 -21.50 -5.95 -25.30
N ALA A 373 -21.32 -6.19 -26.60
CA ALA A 373 -22.38 -6.79 -27.42
C ALA A 373 -22.54 -8.31 -27.18
N LYS A 374 -21.45 -9.01 -26.81
CA LYS A 374 -21.43 -10.46 -26.55
C LYS A 374 -22.08 -10.81 -25.20
N TYR A 375 -21.81 -10.05 -24.16
CA TYR A 375 -22.22 -10.32 -22.78
C TYR A 375 -23.34 -9.36 -22.31
#